data_82bd5a342f7db32927a48a5f0901ae6c
#
_entry.id   82bd5a342f7db32927a48a5f0901ae6c
#
_cell.length_a   1.000
_cell.length_b   1.000
_cell.length_c   1.000
_cell.angle_alpha   90.00
_cell.angle_beta   90.00
_cell.angle_gamma   90.00
#
_symmetry.space_group_name_H-M   'P 1'
#
loop_
_entity.id
_entity.type
_entity.pdbx_description
1 polymer ?
#
loop_
_entity_poly.entity_id
_entity_poly.type
_entity_poly.pdbx_seq_one_letter_code
_entity_poly.pdbx_strand_id
1 'polypeptide(L)'
;VTNEPTAEAVSQAAARLAPVVRRTPLEMSDRLTGRLGFPVLLKREDLQLCRSYKVRGAYNVISSLSDDERARGVVCASAGNHGQGVAYACHSLGIRGRVYLPTNTPRQKRQRIAAIGGEWIEPVIAGGSYDEASAAAHADAERTGAVYVHPFDDPRTIIGQGTIGPELLEQSAGPIDTVFVPVGGGGLLAGLALWLKATVPSIHLVGVEPAGAASMRAALAAGHPVALDTVDTFVDGAAVGRVGDLTFPIVRDLVDEVVAVPEGAVCSEMLDLYQSEGVIAEPAGALASAALRV
;
A
#
# COMPACT_ATOMS: atom_id res chain seq x y z
N VAL A 1 10.45 2.50 20.81
CA VAL A 1 9.39 1.98 19.93
C VAL A 1 9.88 0.64 19.43
N THR A 2 9.18 -0.44 19.76
CA THR A 2 9.51 -1.78 19.23
C THR A 2 9.32 -1.75 17.71
N ASN A 3 10.38 -2.09 16.95
CA ASN A 3 10.31 -2.19 15.49
C ASN A 3 9.60 -3.47 15.01
N GLU A 4 9.02 -4.26 15.91
CA GLU A 4 8.30 -5.47 15.56
C GLU A 4 6.87 -5.14 15.16
N PRO A 5 6.38 -5.64 14.03
CA PRO A 5 5.02 -5.36 13.58
C PRO A 5 4.02 -6.17 14.40
N THR A 6 3.33 -5.50 15.32
CA THR A 6 2.31 -6.06 16.22
C THR A 6 1.01 -5.26 16.16
N ALA A 7 -0.10 -5.84 16.63
CA ALA A 7 -1.39 -5.16 16.73
C ALA A 7 -1.32 -3.90 17.61
N GLU A 8 -0.58 -3.98 18.71
CA GLU A 8 -0.38 -2.84 19.62
C GLU A 8 0.38 -1.70 18.91
N ALA A 9 1.43 -2.03 18.15
CA ALA A 9 2.17 -1.05 17.37
C ALA A 9 1.29 -0.37 16.29
N VAL A 10 0.34 -1.12 15.69
CA VAL A 10 -0.66 -0.56 14.77
C VAL A 10 -1.58 0.42 15.49
N SER A 11 -2.08 0.08 16.69
CA SER A 11 -2.92 0.99 17.48
C SER A 11 -2.21 2.28 17.85
N GLN A 12 -0.95 2.18 18.28
CA GLN A 12 -0.11 3.36 18.57
C GLN A 12 0.17 4.20 17.32
N ALA A 13 0.38 3.56 16.17
CA ALA A 13 0.54 4.28 14.90
C ALA A 13 -0.76 4.96 14.47
N ALA A 14 -1.92 4.34 14.67
CA ALA A 14 -3.22 4.94 14.36
C ALA A 14 -3.42 6.24 15.14
N ALA A 15 -3.12 6.25 16.45
CA ALA A 15 -3.18 7.46 17.27
C ALA A 15 -2.19 8.55 16.77
N ARG A 16 -0.96 8.16 16.39
CA ARG A 16 0.06 9.09 15.86
C ARG A 16 -0.31 9.66 14.51
N LEU A 17 -0.95 8.88 13.64
CA LEU A 17 -1.34 9.28 12.29
C LEU A 17 -2.68 10.03 12.23
N ALA A 18 -3.55 9.90 13.22
CA ALA A 18 -4.89 10.50 13.25
C ALA A 18 -4.91 12.02 12.93
N PRO A 19 -3.98 12.86 13.43
CA PRO A 19 -3.98 14.29 13.08
C PRO A 19 -3.45 14.59 11.67
N VAL A 20 -2.92 13.61 10.95
CA VAL A 20 -2.21 13.81 9.68
C VAL A 20 -2.97 13.22 8.50
N VAL A 21 -3.35 11.96 8.58
CA VAL A 21 -4.05 11.28 7.50
C VAL A 21 -5.55 11.58 7.55
N ARG A 22 -6.18 11.56 6.39
CA ARG A 22 -7.65 11.65 6.36
C ARG A 22 -8.25 10.35 6.88
N ARG A 23 -9.22 10.47 7.77
CA ARG A 23 -10.12 9.37 8.06
C ARG A 23 -11.09 9.24 6.89
N THR A 24 -10.70 8.43 5.90
CA THR A 24 -11.48 8.23 4.69
C THR A 24 -12.80 7.52 4.99
N PRO A 25 -13.88 7.78 4.25
CA PRO A 25 -15.17 7.13 4.51
C PRO A 25 -15.10 5.62 4.24
N LEU A 26 -15.96 4.90 4.96
CA LEU A 26 -16.37 3.53 4.66
C LEU A 26 -17.81 3.62 4.12
N GLU A 27 -17.96 3.49 2.81
CA GLU A 27 -19.21 3.75 2.08
C GLU A 27 -19.86 2.46 1.58
N MET A 28 -21.17 2.37 1.67
CA MET A 28 -21.90 1.25 1.07
C MET A 28 -21.92 1.37 -0.44
N SER A 29 -21.58 0.28 -1.14
CA SER A 29 -21.78 0.15 -2.57
C SER A 29 -23.17 -0.44 -2.83
N ASP A 30 -24.13 0.40 -3.23
CA ASP A 30 -25.49 -0.06 -3.53
C ASP A 30 -25.49 -1.08 -4.69
N ARG A 31 -24.63 -0.89 -5.67
CA ARG A 31 -24.46 -1.80 -6.81
C ARG A 31 -24.03 -3.20 -6.37
N LEU A 32 -22.93 -3.29 -5.60
CA LEU A 32 -22.42 -4.58 -5.13
C LEU A 32 -23.36 -5.23 -4.13
N THR A 33 -23.92 -4.44 -3.21
CA THR A 33 -24.92 -4.89 -2.24
C THR A 33 -26.18 -5.47 -2.93
N GLY A 34 -26.70 -4.76 -3.93
CA GLY A 34 -27.85 -5.24 -4.70
C GLY A 34 -27.58 -6.50 -5.50
N ARG A 35 -26.35 -6.64 -6.04
CA ARG A 35 -25.93 -7.83 -6.81
C ARG A 35 -25.71 -9.05 -5.93
N LEU A 36 -25.12 -8.89 -4.76
CA LEU A 36 -24.70 -9.99 -3.88
C LEU A 36 -25.72 -10.34 -2.82
N GLY A 37 -26.67 -9.45 -2.53
CA GLY A 37 -27.74 -9.66 -1.53
C GLY A 37 -27.31 -9.49 -0.08
N PHE A 38 -26.12 -8.93 0.16
CA PHE A 38 -25.62 -8.57 1.49
C PHE A 38 -24.81 -7.26 1.44
N PRO A 39 -24.67 -6.53 2.56
CA PRO A 39 -23.95 -5.26 2.57
C PRO A 39 -22.49 -5.38 2.11
N VAL A 40 -22.10 -4.55 1.14
CA VAL A 40 -20.72 -4.41 0.68
C VAL A 40 -20.26 -2.98 0.92
N LEU A 41 -19.19 -2.82 1.67
CA LEU A 41 -18.62 -1.53 2.04
C LEU A 41 -17.28 -1.30 1.34
N LEU A 42 -17.06 -0.09 0.83
CA LEU A 42 -15.82 0.33 0.20
C LEU A 42 -15.07 1.29 1.13
N LYS A 43 -13.84 0.94 1.52
CA LYS A 43 -12.94 1.86 2.22
C LYS A 43 -12.26 2.76 1.20
N ARG A 44 -12.63 4.03 1.20
CA ARG A 44 -12.34 5.01 0.15
C ARG A 44 -10.94 5.64 0.29
N GLU A 45 -9.88 4.81 0.23
CA GLU A 45 -8.49 5.32 0.29
C GLU A 45 -8.07 6.09 -0.98
N ASP A 46 -8.85 6.08 -2.05
CA ASP A 46 -8.75 6.99 -3.18
C ASP A 46 -8.98 8.47 -2.78
N LEU A 47 -9.70 8.71 -1.69
CA LEU A 47 -9.93 10.04 -1.13
C LEU A 47 -8.83 10.49 -0.16
N GLN A 48 -7.82 9.68 0.09
CA GLN A 48 -6.69 10.04 0.94
C GLN A 48 -5.86 11.18 0.33
N LEU A 49 -5.01 11.84 1.13
CA LEU A 49 -4.19 13.00 0.75
C LEU A 49 -3.41 12.81 -0.57
N CYS A 50 -2.78 11.63 -0.74
CA CYS A 50 -2.02 11.27 -1.94
C CYS A 50 -2.82 10.35 -2.89
N ARG A 51 -4.15 10.32 -2.77
CA ARG A 51 -5.03 9.43 -3.54
C ARG A 51 -4.74 7.94 -3.35
N SER A 52 -4.11 7.57 -2.23
CA SER A 52 -3.87 6.18 -1.85
C SER A 52 -3.47 6.07 -0.38
N TYR A 53 -3.62 4.87 0.18
CA TYR A 53 -3.25 4.55 1.56
C TYR A 53 -1.73 4.65 1.84
N LYS A 54 -0.89 4.69 0.82
CA LYS A 54 0.59 4.64 0.94
C LYS A 54 1.17 5.74 1.84
N VAL A 55 0.50 6.87 1.96
CA VAL A 55 0.91 7.95 2.86
C VAL A 55 0.98 7.49 4.32
N ARG A 56 0.14 6.55 4.76
CA ARG A 56 0.09 6.04 6.12
C ARG A 56 1.42 5.38 6.52
N GLY A 57 1.89 4.42 5.73
CA GLY A 57 3.16 3.75 5.95
C GLY A 57 4.36 4.68 5.79
N ALA A 58 4.39 5.49 4.73
CA ALA A 58 5.48 6.43 4.49
C ALA A 58 5.62 7.45 5.62
N TYR A 59 4.51 8.05 6.06
CA TYR A 59 4.52 8.99 7.18
C TYR A 59 4.91 8.30 8.50
N ASN A 60 4.41 7.08 8.75
CA ASN A 60 4.77 6.33 9.96
C ASN A 60 6.27 6.06 10.04
N VAL A 61 6.93 5.67 8.94
CA VAL A 61 8.39 5.51 8.88
C VAL A 61 9.08 6.83 9.17
N ILE A 62 8.77 7.89 8.41
CA ILE A 62 9.52 9.15 8.43
C ILE A 62 9.31 9.91 9.76
N SER A 63 8.12 9.84 10.36
CA SER A 63 7.84 10.45 11.66
C SER A 63 8.55 9.75 12.84
N SER A 64 8.91 8.47 12.67
CA SER A 64 9.59 7.67 13.70
C SER A 64 11.12 7.77 13.66
N LEU A 65 11.69 8.54 12.75
CA LEU A 65 13.13 8.69 12.61
C LEU A 65 13.74 9.45 13.81
N SER A 66 14.91 9.00 14.24
CA SER A 66 15.75 9.73 15.19
C SER A 66 16.27 11.03 14.58
N ASP A 67 16.76 11.95 15.41
CA ASP A 67 17.30 13.23 14.93
C ASP A 67 18.49 13.03 13.98
N ASP A 68 19.33 12.04 14.23
CA ASP A 68 20.45 11.69 13.34
C ASP A 68 19.98 11.15 11.99
N GLU A 69 18.93 10.32 11.96
CA GLU A 69 18.33 9.81 10.74
C GLU A 69 17.65 10.94 9.96
N ARG A 70 16.91 11.82 10.63
CA ARG A 70 16.30 13.03 10.03
C ARG A 70 17.33 13.92 9.36
N ALA A 71 18.49 14.13 10.02
CA ALA A 71 19.59 14.93 9.47
C ALA A 71 20.17 14.34 8.18
N ARG A 72 20.24 13.01 8.07
CA ARG A 72 20.69 12.31 6.85
C ARG A 72 19.61 12.24 5.78
N GLY A 73 18.34 12.41 6.15
CA GLY A 73 17.19 12.36 5.25
C GLY A 73 16.80 10.95 4.85
N VAL A 74 15.91 10.86 3.85
CA VAL A 74 15.34 9.60 3.39
C VAL A 74 15.50 9.40 1.89
N VAL A 75 15.43 8.13 1.46
CA VAL A 75 15.50 7.73 0.05
C VAL A 75 14.41 6.70 -0.23
N CYS A 76 13.81 6.75 -1.40
CA CYS A 76 12.97 5.66 -1.91
C CYS A 76 13.05 5.56 -3.43
N ALA A 77 12.62 4.44 -3.99
CA ALA A 77 12.40 4.27 -5.42
C ALA A 77 10.90 4.04 -5.68
N SER A 78 10.22 5.01 -6.27
CA SER A 78 8.82 4.84 -6.67
C SER A 78 8.31 6.00 -7.51
N ALA A 79 7.82 5.70 -8.70
CA ALA A 79 7.12 6.67 -9.56
C ALA A 79 5.62 6.82 -9.22
N GLY A 80 5.08 5.99 -8.32
CA GLY A 80 3.67 5.88 -7.99
C GLY A 80 3.31 6.43 -6.61
N ASN A 81 2.33 5.76 -6.01
CA ASN A 81 1.71 6.16 -4.74
C ASN A 81 2.68 6.23 -3.56
N HIS A 82 3.66 5.32 -3.51
CA HIS A 82 4.64 5.32 -2.44
C HIS A 82 5.54 6.57 -2.50
N GLY A 83 6.05 6.92 -3.68
CA GLY A 83 6.83 8.14 -3.88
C GLY A 83 6.05 9.41 -3.51
N GLN A 84 4.75 9.47 -3.81
CA GLN A 84 3.88 10.57 -3.40
C GLN A 84 3.69 10.62 -1.87
N GLY A 85 3.53 9.44 -1.22
CA GLY A 85 3.43 9.34 0.24
C GLY A 85 4.70 9.79 0.95
N VAL A 86 5.89 9.39 0.43
CA VAL A 86 7.19 9.86 0.93
C VAL A 86 7.33 11.36 0.73
N ALA A 87 6.99 11.89 -0.45
CA ALA A 87 7.05 13.31 -0.73
C ALA A 87 6.17 14.14 0.24
N TYR A 88 4.95 13.67 0.49
CA TYR A 88 4.05 14.30 1.45
C TYR A 88 4.63 14.29 2.87
N ALA A 89 5.13 13.15 3.31
CA ALA A 89 5.69 13.02 4.66
C ALA A 89 6.94 13.89 4.85
N CYS A 90 7.83 13.93 3.86
CA CYS A 90 9.00 14.80 3.87
C CYS A 90 8.63 16.28 3.98
N HIS A 91 7.68 16.72 3.15
CA HIS A 91 7.18 18.11 3.20
C HIS A 91 6.56 18.45 4.55
N SER A 92 5.67 17.59 5.07
CA SER A 92 4.98 17.82 6.34
C SER A 92 5.90 17.87 7.55
N LEU A 93 7.00 17.12 7.52
CA LEU A 93 7.92 16.95 8.63
C LEU A 93 9.20 17.79 8.50
N GLY A 94 9.39 18.50 7.37
CA GLY A 94 10.59 19.26 7.10
C GLY A 94 11.86 18.39 6.99
N ILE A 95 11.72 17.18 6.42
CA ILE A 95 12.82 16.22 6.25
C ILE A 95 13.15 16.09 4.78
N ARG A 96 14.43 16.19 4.42
CA ARG A 96 14.85 16.03 3.02
C ARG A 96 14.74 14.60 2.55
N GLY A 97 14.22 14.43 1.33
CA GLY A 97 14.08 13.13 0.70
C GLY A 97 14.48 13.12 -0.77
N ARG A 98 14.98 11.99 -1.24
CA ARG A 98 15.29 11.74 -2.65
C ARG A 98 14.40 10.60 -3.15
N VAL A 99 13.68 10.86 -4.24
CA VAL A 99 12.80 9.88 -4.87
C VAL A 99 13.39 9.48 -6.21
N TYR A 100 13.88 8.25 -6.28
CA TYR A 100 14.49 7.68 -7.47
C TYR A 100 13.44 7.19 -8.45
N LEU A 101 13.60 7.56 -9.71
CA LEU A 101 12.64 7.36 -10.79
C LEU A 101 13.37 6.90 -12.04
N PRO A 102 12.89 5.88 -12.77
CA PRO A 102 13.45 5.53 -14.06
C PRO A 102 13.19 6.60 -15.12
N THR A 103 14.04 6.65 -16.15
CA THR A 103 13.98 7.66 -17.23
C THR A 103 12.66 7.65 -17.98
N ASN A 104 12.00 6.49 -18.09
CA ASN A 104 10.70 6.31 -18.75
C ASN A 104 9.50 6.74 -17.91
N THR A 105 9.73 7.25 -16.68
CA THR A 105 8.64 7.75 -15.82
C THR A 105 7.91 8.93 -16.50
N PRO A 106 6.57 8.88 -16.67
CA PRO A 106 5.81 9.95 -17.27
C PRO A 106 6.01 11.30 -16.55
N ARG A 107 6.10 12.38 -17.34
CA ARG A 107 6.33 13.73 -16.81
C ARG A 107 5.33 14.11 -15.72
N GLN A 108 4.06 13.75 -15.89
CA GLN A 108 3.00 14.06 -14.90
C GLN A 108 3.27 13.40 -13.54
N LYS A 109 3.73 12.14 -13.52
CA LYS A 109 4.08 11.44 -12.27
C LYS A 109 5.25 12.14 -11.56
N ARG A 110 6.29 12.52 -12.30
CA ARG A 110 7.44 13.27 -11.76
C ARG A 110 7.03 14.63 -11.19
N GLN A 111 6.25 15.39 -11.96
CA GLN A 111 5.76 16.71 -11.54
C GLN A 111 4.85 16.63 -10.32
N ARG A 112 4.04 15.58 -10.20
CA ARG A 112 3.18 15.38 -9.03
C ARG A 112 3.99 15.13 -7.76
N ILE A 113 5.02 14.29 -7.81
CA ILE A 113 5.93 14.04 -6.67
C ILE A 113 6.62 15.35 -6.26
N ALA A 114 7.17 16.09 -7.22
CA ALA A 114 7.82 17.38 -6.96
C ALA A 114 6.84 18.42 -6.38
N ALA A 115 5.62 18.52 -6.90
CA ALA A 115 4.61 19.45 -6.41
C ALA A 115 4.14 19.12 -4.98
N ILE A 116 4.04 17.83 -4.61
CA ILE A 116 3.68 17.41 -3.25
C ILE A 116 4.83 17.68 -2.27
N GLY A 117 6.05 17.37 -2.66
CA GLY A 117 7.22 17.45 -1.77
C GLY A 117 7.83 18.86 -1.66
N GLY A 118 7.57 19.74 -2.64
CA GLY A 118 8.13 21.10 -2.68
C GLY A 118 9.66 21.07 -2.59
N GLU A 119 10.22 21.95 -1.78
CA GLU A 119 11.67 22.05 -1.54
C GLU A 119 12.28 20.88 -0.75
N TRP A 120 11.45 20.04 -0.14
CA TRP A 120 11.88 18.91 0.68
C TRP A 120 12.14 17.63 -0.10
N ILE A 121 11.77 17.59 -1.39
CA ILE A 121 11.94 16.41 -2.24
C ILE A 121 12.76 16.73 -3.49
N GLU A 122 13.75 15.90 -3.71
CA GLU A 122 14.54 15.85 -4.94
C GLU A 122 14.15 14.59 -5.75
N PRO A 123 13.46 14.74 -6.91
CA PRO A 123 13.28 13.65 -7.85
C PRO A 123 14.60 13.36 -8.56
N VAL A 124 15.15 12.16 -8.38
CA VAL A 124 16.40 11.71 -9.01
C VAL A 124 16.07 10.75 -10.15
N ILE A 125 16.49 11.10 -11.36
CA ILE A 125 16.29 10.22 -12.53
C ILE A 125 17.48 9.30 -12.68
N ALA A 126 17.24 7.98 -12.56
CA ALA A 126 18.30 6.96 -12.60
C ALA A 126 17.81 5.67 -13.27
N GLY A 127 18.57 5.16 -14.21
CA GLY A 127 18.28 3.91 -14.92
C GLY A 127 17.13 3.98 -15.90
N GLY A 128 16.91 2.91 -16.66
CA GLY A 128 15.83 2.75 -17.63
C GLY A 128 14.65 1.91 -17.10
N SER A 129 14.84 1.24 -15.95
CA SER A 129 13.84 0.37 -15.31
C SER A 129 13.64 0.71 -13.84
N TYR A 130 12.57 0.17 -13.26
CA TYR A 130 12.32 0.28 -11.82
C TYR A 130 13.47 -0.35 -11.00
N ASP A 131 13.97 -1.49 -11.42
CA ASP A 131 15.03 -2.21 -10.70
C ASP A 131 16.34 -1.42 -10.69
N GLU A 132 16.69 -0.78 -11.79
CA GLU A 132 17.87 0.10 -11.87
C GLU A 132 17.70 1.34 -10.98
N ALA A 133 16.53 1.97 -11.00
CA ALA A 133 16.24 3.10 -10.12
C ALA A 133 16.27 2.68 -8.63
N SER A 134 15.75 1.50 -8.30
CA SER A 134 15.77 0.93 -6.96
C SER A 134 17.20 0.62 -6.51
N ALA A 135 18.02 0.01 -7.37
CA ALA A 135 19.43 -0.25 -7.08
C ALA A 135 20.20 1.06 -6.81
N ALA A 136 19.96 2.10 -7.62
CA ALA A 136 20.58 3.41 -7.43
C ALA A 136 20.14 4.07 -6.10
N ALA A 137 18.85 3.91 -5.70
CA ALA A 137 18.35 4.40 -4.42
C ALA A 137 18.99 3.69 -3.22
N HIS A 138 19.17 2.37 -3.30
CA HIS A 138 19.87 1.61 -2.27
C HIS A 138 21.33 2.01 -2.15
N ALA A 139 22.04 2.14 -3.26
CA ALA A 139 23.43 2.59 -3.27
C ALA A 139 23.58 4.02 -2.69
N ASP A 140 22.62 4.89 -2.94
CA ASP A 140 22.60 6.23 -2.33
C ASP A 140 22.33 6.17 -0.82
N ALA A 141 21.42 5.34 -0.37
CA ALA A 141 21.15 5.13 1.06
C ALA A 141 22.41 4.63 1.79
N GLU A 142 23.10 3.64 1.24
CA GLU A 142 24.36 3.11 1.79
C GLU A 142 25.46 4.18 1.84
N ARG A 143 25.64 4.94 0.78
CA ARG A 143 26.66 5.97 0.67
C ARG A 143 26.44 7.14 1.61
N THR A 144 25.18 7.55 1.82
CA THR A 144 24.81 8.76 2.59
C THR A 144 24.37 8.46 4.01
N GLY A 145 24.08 7.22 4.32
CA GLY A 145 23.42 6.81 5.57
C GLY A 145 21.97 7.26 5.69
N ALA A 146 21.36 7.74 4.59
CA ALA A 146 19.93 8.08 4.58
C ALA A 146 19.06 6.83 4.75
N VAL A 147 17.89 6.98 5.36
CA VAL A 147 16.98 5.85 5.58
C VAL A 147 16.25 5.51 4.29
N TYR A 148 16.37 4.25 3.85
CA TYR A 148 15.56 3.75 2.74
C TYR A 148 14.13 3.49 3.21
N VAL A 149 13.16 4.19 2.65
CA VAL A 149 11.74 4.01 2.97
C VAL A 149 11.15 2.96 2.03
N HIS A 150 11.06 1.72 2.53
CA HIS A 150 10.58 0.59 1.72
C HIS A 150 9.06 0.65 1.50
N PRO A 151 8.54 0.37 0.27
CA PRO A 151 7.12 0.53 -0.07
C PRO A 151 6.17 -0.47 0.63
N PHE A 152 6.69 -1.58 1.19
CA PHE A 152 5.90 -2.62 1.85
C PHE A 152 6.68 -3.49 2.85
N ASP A 153 7.97 -3.72 2.67
CA ASP A 153 8.77 -4.68 3.46
C ASP A 153 9.65 -3.98 4.51
N ASP A 154 9.03 -3.16 5.33
CA ASP A 154 9.60 -2.52 6.51
C ASP A 154 8.56 -2.60 7.63
N PRO A 155 8.93 -2.98 8.86
CA PRO A 155 7.99 -3.12 9.98
C PRO A 155 7.15 -1.86 10.19
N ARG A 156 7.76 -0.68 10.11
CA ARG A 156 7.10 0.61 10.28
C ARG A 156 6.12 0.91 9.13
N THR A 157 6.46 0.49 7.90
CA THR A 157 5.54 0.59 6.75
C THR A 157 4.34 -0.31 6.96
N ILE A 158 4.54 -1.59 7.31
CA ILE A 158 3.47 -2.57 7.61
C ILE A 158 2.53 -2.03 8.69
N ILE A 159 3.09 -1.58 9.81
CA ILE A 159 2.36 -0.98 10.94
C ILE A 159 1.52 0.22 10.47
N GLY A 160 2.12 1.14 9.70
CA GLY A 160 1.42 2.31 9.19
C GLY A 160 0.24 1.97 8.27
N GLN A 161 0.39 0.97 7.40
CA GLN A 161 -0.70 0.51 6.53
C GLN A 161 -1.83 -0.16 7.33
N GLY A 162 -1.49 -0.88 8.40
CA GLY A 162 -2.47 -1.52 9.30
C GLY A 162 -3.43 -0.55 9.98
N THR A 163 -3.10 0.75 10.04
CA THR A 163 -3.96 1.78 10.69
C THR A 163 -5.33 1.96 10.03
N ILE A 164 -5.57 1.35 8.87
CA ILE A 164 -6.90 1.26 8.28
C ILE A 164 -7.80 0.32 9.10
N GLY A 165 -7.24 -0.71 9.75
CA GLY A 165 -8.01 -1.69 10.53
C GLY A 165 -8.91 -1.08 11.60
N PRO A 166 -8.40 -0.23 12.53
CA PRO A 166 -9.22 0.50 13.49
C PRO A 166 -10.35 1.29 12.83
N GLU A 167 -10.06 2.00 11.73
CA GLU A 167 -11.07 2.80 11.03
C GLU A 167 -12.20 1.94 10.45
N LEU A 168 -11.90 0.72 9.95
CA LEU A 168 -12.92 -0.20 9.43
C LEU A 168 -13.92 -0.59 10.52
N LEU A 169 -13.43 -1.03 11.68
CA LEU A 169 -14.32 -1.46 12.77
C LEU A 169 -15.08 -0.30 13.40
N GLU A 170 -14.47 0.87 13.53
CA GLU A 170 -15.13 2.06 14.09
C GLU A 170 -16.19 2.66 13.16
N GLN A 171 -16.04 2.53 11.85
CA GLN A 171 -16.96 3.10 10.86
C GLN A 171 -18.06 2.13 10.45
N SER A 172 -17.90 0.84 10.69
CA SER A 172 -18.91 -0.15 10.36
C SER A 172 -20.08 -0.08 11.35
N ALA A 173 -21.30 -0.03 10.83
CA ALA A 173 -22.51 -0.05 11.64
C ALA A 173 -22.84 -1.44 12.24
N GLY A 174 -22.18 -2.48 11.78
CA GLY A 174 -22.35 -3.87 12.21
C GLY A 174 -21.06 -4.68 12.09
N PRO A 175 -21.12 -5.97 12.41
CA PRO A 175 -19.94 -6.83 12.27
C PRO A 175 -19.47 -6.89 10.82
N ILE A 176 -18.15 -7.02 10.64
CA ILE A 176 -17.53 -7.26 9.35
C ILE A 176 -17.13 -8.75 9.32
N ASP A 177 -17.69 -9.52 8.41
CA ASP A 177 -17.40 -10.93 8.27
C ASP A 177 -16.14 -11.16 7.42
N THR A 178 -16.01 -10.42 6.30
CA THR A 178 -14.91 -10.61 5.35
C THR A 178 -14.32 -9.28 4.90
N VAL A 179 -13.00 -9.22 4.77
CA VAL A 179 -12.28 -8.06 4.22
C VAL A 179 -11.44 -8.49 3.01
N PHE A 180 -11.72 -7.90 1.85
CA PHE A 180 -10.93 -8.07 0.64
C PHE A 180 -9.87 -6.98 0.55
N VAL A 181 -8.61 -7.37 0.38
CA VAL A 181 -7.46 -6.45 0.43
C VAL A 181 -6.59 -6.61 -0.82
N PRO A 182 -6.33 -5.53 -1.59
CA PRO A 182 -5.43 -5.62 -2.74
C PRO A 182 -4.00 -5.91 -2.30
N VAL A 183 -3.32 -6.81 -3.01
CA VAL A 183 -1.98 -7.28 -2.70
C VAL A 183 -1.02 -7.03 -3.86
N GLY A 184 0.06 -6.34 -3.54
CA GLY A 184 1.30 -6.34 -4.30
C GLY A 184 2.39 -7.01 -3.46
N GLY A 185 3.28 -6.24 -2.82
CA GLY A 185 4.32 -6.78 -1.93
C GLY A 185 3.84 -7.26 -0.56
N GLY A 186 2.54 -7.15 -0.24
CA GLY A 186 1.92 -7.68 0.98
C GLY A 186 1.79 -6.71 2.17
N GLY A 187 2.38 -5.51 2.12
CA GLY A 187 2.45 -4.62 3.29
C GLY A 187 1.10 -4.18 3.87
N LEU A 188 0.11 -3.89 3.03
CA LEU A 188 -1.25 -3.54 3.47
C LEU A 188 -1.94 -4.74 4.11
N LEU A 189 -1.93 -5.88 3.41
CA LEU A 189 -2.57 -7.11 3.88
C LEU A 189 -1.97 -7.58 5.20
N ALA A 190 -0.63 -7.58 5.30
CA ALA A 190 0.09 -7.93 6.54
C ALA A 190 -0.28 -7.00 7.71
N GLY A 191 -0.29 -5.68 7.48
CA GLY A 191 -0.64 -4.70 8.50
C GLY A 191 -2.08 -4.84 8.99
N LEU A 192 -3.03 -5.05 8.07
CA LEU A 192 -4.43 -5.31 8.40
C LEU A 192 -4.61 -6.63 9.15
N ALA A 193 -3.93 -7.71 8.69
CA ALA A 193 -4.01 -9.02 9.30
C ALA A 193 -3.54 -8.99 10.76
N LEU A 194 -2.42 -8.34 11.05
CA LEU A 194 -1.91 -8.19 12.42
C LEU A 194 -2.93 -7.58 13.37
N TRP A 195 -3.62 -6.53 12.94
CA TRP A 195 -4.54 -5.82 13.81
C TRP A 195 -5.93 -6.47 13.85
N LEU A 196 -6.49 -6.80 12.69
CA LEU A 196 -7.85 -7.36 12.60
C LEU A 196 -7.94 -8.73 13.25
N LYS A 197 -6.99 -9.64 13.00
CA LYS A 197 -7.00 -10.97 13.61
C LYS A 197 -6.78 -10.94 15.13
N ALA A 198 -6.02 -9.98 15.63
CA ALA A 198 -5.85 -9.79 17.08
C ALA A 198 -7.13 -9.22 17.73
N THR A 199 -7.92 -8.40 17.01
CA THR A 199 -9.10 -7.71 17.54
C THR A 199 -10.38 -8.51 17.32
N VAL A 200 -10.54 -9.08 16.13
CA VAL A 200 -11.68 -9.91 15.71
C VAL A 200 -11.15 -11.19 15.06
N PRO A 201 -10.79 -12.22 15.84
CA PRO A 201 -10.17 -13.44 15.29
C PRO A 201 -11.00 -14.17 14.24
N SER A 202 -12.33 -14.01 14.28
CA SER A 202 -13.28 -14.63 13.35
C SER A 202 -13.36 -13.94 11.98
N ILE A 203 -12.78 -12.74 11.82
CA ILE A 203 -12.86 -12.02 10.56
C ILE A 203 -12.12 -12.79 9.46
N HIS A 204 -12.74 -12.94 8.30
CA HIS A 204 -12.14 -13.62 7.15
C HIS A 204 -11.36 -12.62 6.29
N LEU A 205 -10.07 -12.85 6.09
CA LEU A 205 -9.20 -11.96 5.32
C LEU A 205 -8.86 -12.60 3.97
N VAL A 206 -9.20 -11.91 2.90
CA VAL A 206 -8.92 -12.33 1.51
C VAL A 206 -7.96 -11.35 0.85
N GLY A 207 -6.75 -11.81 0.57
CA GLY A 207 -5.81 -11.08 -0.28
C GLY A 207 -6.21 -11.20 -1.75
N VAL A 208 -6.14 -10.11 -2.51
CA VAL A 208 -6.50 -10.08 -3.93
C VAL A 208 -5.34 -9.59 -4.76
N GLU A 209 -4.83 -10.44 -5.65
CA GLU A 209 -3.74 -10.14 -6.58
C GLU A 209 -4.25 -10.02 -8.03
N PRO A 210 -3.59 -9.25 -8.91
CA PRO A 210 -3.81 -9.37 -10.34
C PRO A 210 -3.22 -10.70 -10.84
N ALA A 211 -3.90 -11.37 -11.75
CA ALA A 211 -3.49 -12.68 -12.25
C ALA A 211 -2.10 -12.66 -12.91
N GLY A 212 -1.76 -11.55 -13.59
CA GLY A 212 -0.45 -11.36 -14.22
C GLY A 212 0.69 -11.00 -13.26
N ALA A 213 0.41 -10.83 -11.94
CA ALA A 213 1.43 -10.53 -10.91
C ALA A 213 1.07 -11.20 -9.56
N ALA A 214 0.68 -12.47 -9.57
CA ALA A 214 0.24 -13.22 -8.40
C ALA A 214 1.43 -13.76 -7.56
N SER A 215 2.29 -12.86 -7.08
CA SER A 215 3.53 -13.22 -6.39
C SER A 215 3.31 -13.78 -4.97
N MET A 216 2.27 -13.35 -4.26
CA MET A 216 1.92 -13.90 -2.94
C MET A 216 1.39 -15.33 -3.06
N ARG A 217 0.53 -15.61 -4.04
CA ARG A 217 0.06 -16.99 -4.30
C ARG A 217 1.21 -17.91 -4.68
N ALA A 218 2.14 -17.45 -5.51
CA ALA A 218 3.34 -18.21 -5.87
C ALA A 218 4.20 -18.48 -4.64
N ALA A 219 4.39 -17.49 -3.76
CA ALA A 219 5.13 -17.64 -2.51
C ALA A 219 4.46 -18.61 -1.54
N LEU A 220 3.12 -18.54 -1.39
CA LEU A 220 2.35 -19.47 -0.54
C LEU A 220 2.46 -20.90 -1.06
N ALA A 221 2.39 -21.11 -2.37
CA ALA A 221 2.57 -22.43 -2.96
C ALA A 221 3.99 -22.98 -2.79
N ALA A 222 5.02 -22.11 -2.83
CA ALA A 222 6.42 -22.50 -2.62
C ALA A 222 6.82 -22.65 -1.15
N GLY A 223 6.05 -22.06 -0.21
CA GLY A 223 6.38 -22.00 1.21
C GLY A 223 7.41 -20.90 1.58
N HIS A 224 7.85 -20.11 0.62
CA HIS A 224 8.80 -18.99 0.80
C HIS A 224 8.65 -17.95 -0.32
N PRO A 225 9.09 -16.70 -0.13
CA PRO A 225 9.08 -15.68 -1.18
C PRO A 225 9.85 -16.13 -2.42
N VAL A 226 9.20 -16.08 -3.58
CA VAL A 226 9.77 -16.41 -4.90
C VAL A 226 9.60 -15.23 -5.84
N ALA A 227 10.53 -15.08 -6.79
CA ALA A 227 10.39 -14.13 -7.87
C ALA A 227 9.59 -14.75 -9.02
N LEU A 228 8.66 -13.97 -9.60
CA LEU A 228 7.96 -14.36 -10.83
C LEU A 228 8.88 -14.15 -12.03
N ASP A 229 8.81 -15.06 -13.00
CA ASP A 229 9.58 -14.95 -14.25
C ASP A 229 9.11 -13.76 -15.10
N THR A 230 7.83 -13.45 -15.05
CA THR A 230 7.20 -12.33 -15.77
C THR A 230 6.16 -11.65 -14.89
N VAL A 231 6.01 -10.34 -15.06
CA VAL A 231 5.03 -9.52 -14.35
C VAL A 231 4.26 -8.68 -15.37
N ASP A 232 2.94 -8.84 -15.40
CA ASP A 232 2.08 -7.89 -16.11
C ASP A 232 1.94 -6.60 -15.27
N THR A 233 2.27 -5.48 -15.88
CA THR A 233 2.29 -4.17 -15.21
C THR A 233 1.00 -3.37 -15.37
N PHE A 234 -0.06 -3.95 -15.92
CA PHE A 234 -1.35 -3.26 -16.08
C PHE A 234 -1.90 -2.75 -14.75
N VAL A 235 -1.84 -3.56 -13.69
CA VAL A 235 -2.21 -3.14 -12.33
C VAL A 235 -0.97 -2.63 -11.61
N ASP A 236 -0.39 -1.50 -12.07
CA ASP A 236 0.93 -1.00 -11.68
C ASP A 236 1.11 -0.81 -10.16
N GLY A 237 0.05 -0.42 -9.45
CA GLY A 237 0.06 -0.28 -7.98
C GLY A 237 0.18 -1.59 -7.19
N ALA A 238 -0.07 -2.75 -7.85
CA ALA A 238 0.02 -4.09 -7.26
C ALA A 238 0.93 -5.04 -8.07
N ALA A 239 1.53 -4.58 -9.17
CA ALA A 239 2.43 -5.38 -10.01
C ALA A 239 3.81 -5.56 -9.35
N VAL A 240 3.91 -6.48 -8.40
CA VAL A 240 5.13 -6.77 -7.64
C VAL A 240 5.59 -8.18 -7.95
N GLY A 241 6.81 -8.31 -8.48
CA GLY A 241 7.35 -9.61 -8.91
C GLY A 241 7.79 -10.53 -7.79
N ARG A 242 8.01 -10.00 -6.56
CA ARG A 242 8.37 -10.78 -5.38
C ARG A 242 7.82 -10.12 -4.13
N VAL A 243 7.13 -10.87 -3.30
CA VAL A 243 6.63 -10.40 -1.99
C VAL A 243 7.76 -10.15 -0.99
N GLY A 244 7.48 -9.40 0.06
CA GLY A 244 8.46 -9.09 1.10
C GLY A 244 8.80 -10.29 1.98
N ASP A 245 10.03 -10.28 2.50
CA ASP A 245 10.50 -11.31 3.44
C ASP A 245 9.83 -11.16 4.82
N LEU A 246 9.42 -9.93 5.19
CA LEU A 246 8.66 -9.65 6.42
C LEU A 246 7.15 -9.82 6.22
N THR A 247 6.62 -9.45 5.05
CA THR A 247 5.19 -9.53 4.81
C THR A 247 4.70 -10.95 4.60
N PHE A 248 5.51 -11.81 3.96
CA PHE A 248 5.15 -13.19 3.64
C PHE A 248 4.77 -14.03 4.86
N PRO A 249 5.60 -14.14 5.93
CA PRO A 249 5.23 -14.95 7.08
C PRO A 249 3.97 -14.46 7.79
N ILE A 250 3.75 -13.15 7.85
CA ILE A 250 2.53 -12.59 8.45
C ILE A 250 1.30 -13.00 7.64
N VAL A 251 1.37 -12.88 6.30
CA VAL A 251 0.26 -13.27 5.42
C VAL A 251 0.02 -14.79 5.49
N ARG A 252 1.07 -15.60 5.41
CA ARG A 252 0.96 -17.07 5.52
C ARG A 252 0.25 -17.51 6.79
N ASP A 253 0.55 -16.86 7.92
CA ASP A 253 0.11 -17.32 9.24
C ASP A 253 -1.25 -16.73 9.65
N LEU A 254 -1.65 -15.57 9.10
CA LEU A 254 -2.82 -14.82 9.56
C LEU A 254 -3.92 -14.61 8.50
N VAL A 255 -3.64 -14.82 7.22
CA VAL A 255 -4.61 -14.57 6.13
C VAL A 255 -5.27 -15.87 5.73
N ASP A 256 -6.58 -15.84 5.54
CA ASP A 256 -7.35 -17.06 5.29
C ASP A 256 -7.25 -17.52 3.83
N GLU A 257 -7.19 -16.56 2.88
CA GLU A 257 -7.17 -16.87 1.46
C GLU A 257 -6.44 -15.78 0.66
N VAL A 258 -5.80 -16.17 -0.45
CA VAL A 258 -5.30 -15.23 -1.48
C VAL A 258 -5.79 -15.68 -2.85
N VAL A 259 -6.55 -14.81 -3.52
CA VAL A 259 -7.12 -15.05 -4.84
C VAL A 259 -6.44 -14.19 -5.91
N ALA A 260 -6.48 -14.64 -7.17
CA ALA A 260 -6.01 -13.88 -8.30
C ALA A 260 -7.17 -13.50 -9.22
N VAL A 261 -7.22 -12.24 -9.65
CA VAL A 261 -8.27 -11.68 -10.49
C VAL A 261 -7.71 -11.33 -11.87
N PRO A 262 -8.36 -11.79 -12.96
CA PRO A 262 -7.94 -11.41 -14.31
C PRO A 262 -8.03 -9.90 -14.54
N GLU A 263 -7.08 -9.33 -15.29
CA GLU A 263 -6.98 -7.90 -15.59
C GLU A 263 -8.25 -7.36 -16.26
N GLY A 264 -8.89 -8.17 -17.09
CA GLY A 264 -10.19 -7.84 -17.71
C GLY A 264 -11.32 -7.62 -16.69
N ALA A 265 -11.33 -8.36 -15.58
CA ALA A 265 -12.29 -8.16 -14.49
C ALA A 265 -11.99 -6.86 -13.73
N VAL A 266 -10.71 -6.52 -13.55
CA VAL A 266 -10.28 -5.24 -12.96
C VAL A 266 -10.72 -4.06 -13.84
N CYS A 267 -10.51 -4.16 -15.18
CA CYS A 267 -10.98 -3.14 -16.13
C CYS A 267 -12.49 -2.92 -16.03
N SER A 268 -13.25 -4.02 -16.02
CA SER A 268 -14.71 -3.95 -15.93
C SER A 268 -15.17 -3.33 -14.62
N GLU A 269 -14.51 -3.66 -13.52
CA GLU A 269 -14.83 -3.08 -12.21
C GLU A 269 -14.51 -1.59 -12.14
N MET A 270 -13.40 -1.15 -12.73
CA MET A 270 -13.08 0.29 -12.84
C MET A 270 -14.18 1.06 -13.59
N LEU A 271 -14.70 0.50 -14.68
CA LEU A 271 -15.80 1.11 -15.44
C LEU A 271 -17.08 1.17 -14.62
N ASP A 272 -17.44 0.09 -13.92
CA ASP A 272 -18.64 0.05 -13.09
C ASP A 272 -18.56 1.03 -11.90
N LEU A 273 -17.41 1.11 -11.22
CA LEU A 273 -17.16 2.08 -10.16
C LEU A 273 -17.35 3.52 -10.68
N TYR A 274 -16.81 3.81 -11.87
CA TYR A 274 -16.95 5.14 -12.48
C TYR A 274 -18.39 5.42 -12.90
N GLN A 275 -19.02 4.52 -13.66
CA GLN A 275 -20.32 4.77 -14.29
C GLN A 275 -21.48 4.72 -13.30
N SER A 276 -21.42 3.82 -12.30
CA SER A 276 -22.53 3.56 -11.40
C SER A 276 -22.38 4.24 -10.04
N GLU A 277 -21.15 4.49 -9.59
CA GLU A 277 -20.87 4.99 -8.25
C GLU A 277 -20.09 6.32 -8.25
N GLY A 278 -19.68 6.82 -9.42
CA GLY A 278 -18.90 8.06 -9.55
C GLY A 278 -17.51 7.97 -8.91
N VAL A 279 -16.99 6.74 -8.72
CA VAL A 279 -15.69 6.47 -8.11
C VAL A 279 -14.62 6.34 -9.18
N ILE A 280 -13.61 7.19 -9.13
CA ILE A 280 -12.44 7.10 -10.02
C ILE A 280 -11.33 6.36 -9.26
N ALA A 281 -11.18 5.07 -9.55
CA ALA A 281 -10.14 4.24 -8.98
C ALA A 281 -9.06 3.91 -10.02
N GLU A 282 -7.80 3.87 -9.59
CA GLU A 282 -6.74 3.22 -10.38
C GLU A 282 -6.94 1.69 -10.39
N PRO A 283 -6.28 0.94 -11.30
CA PRO A 283 -6.46 -0.51 -11.35
C PRO A 283 -6.27 -1.22 -10.02
N ALA A 284 -5.23 -0.87 -9.25
CA ALA A 284 -4.99 -1.44 -7.91
C ALA A 284 -6.08 -1.09 -6.89
N GLY A 285 -6.74 0.07 -7.04
CA GLY A 285 -7.86 0.50 -6.20
C GLY A 285 -9.14 -0.28 -6.47
N ALA A 286 -9.35 -0.74 -7.72
CA ALA A 286 -10.50 -1.54 -8.11
C ALA A 286 -10.30 -3.06 -7.85
N LEU A 287 -9.07 -3.49 -7.55
CA LEU A 287 -8.69 -4.91 -7.50
C LEU A 287 -9.49 -5.70 -6.46
N ALA A 288 -9.67 -5.14 -5.26
CA ALA A 288 -10.40 -5.82 -4.19
C ALA A 288 -11.88 -6.03 -4.53
N SER A 289 -12.57 -5.01 -5.06
CA SER A 289 -13.97 -5.12 -5.48
C SER A 289 -14.14 -5.97 -6.75
N ALA A 290 -13.12 -6.03 -7.61
CA ALA A 290 -13.12 -6.90 -8.79
C ALA A 290 -13.18 -8.39 -8.40
N ALA A 291 -12.62 -8.79 -7.25
CA ALA A 291 -12.72 -10.17 -6.74
C ALA A 291 -14.16 -10.61 -6.48
N LEU A 292 -15.05 -9.67 -6.20
CA LEU A 292 -16.48 -9.96 -5.99
C LEU A 292 -17.24 -10.25 -7.31
N ARG A 293 -16.58 -10.13 -8.46
CA ARG A 293 -17.18 -10.39 -9.80
C ARG A 293 -16.93 -11.81 -10.30
N VAL A 294 -15.91 -12.48 -9.81
CA VAL A 294 -15.40 -13.77 -10.30
C VAL A 294 -15.69 -14.93 -9.36
#